data_a84e7015ef6697118ec8202a0b27d8a4
#
_entry.id   a84e7015ef6697118ec8202a0b27d8a4
#
_cell.length_a   1.000
_cell.length_b   1.000
_cell.length_c   1.000
_cell.angle_alpha   90.00
_cell.angle_beta   90.00
_cell.angle_gamma   90.00
#
_symmetry.space_group_name_H-M   'P 1'
#
loop_
_entity.id
_entity.type
_entity.pdbx_description
1 polymer ?
#
loop_
_entity_poly.entity_id
_entity_poly.type
_entity_poly.pdbx_seq_one_letter_code
_entity_poly.pdbx_strand_id
1 'polypeptide(L)'
;YRKRGIAFHTGVRFQGVTQDDSGVHVTLEDGKSFDADLLLVAVGRGPRTADLGYEEQGVTLDRGFVTTNDRLHTGVGNIYAVGDIVPGLQLAHRGFAQGIFVAEEIAGLNPAPIVESGIPRVTYSEPEVASVGLTQAGAEEEFGKENVETLDYNLAGNGKSKILKTAGEI
;
A
#
# COMPACT_ATOMS: atom_id res chain seq x y z
N TYR A 1 2.91 -12.95 -14.85
CA TYR A 1 1.49 -13.34 -14.87
C TYR A 1 1.00 -13.68 -16.29
N ARG A 2 1.34 -12.90 -17.34
CA ARG A 2 0.94 -13.19 -18.75
C ARG A 2 1.25 -14.62 -19.19
N LYS A 3 2.45 -15.14 -18.84
CA LYS A 3 2.85 -16.54 -19.16
C LYS A 3 1.96 -17.59 -18.49
N ARG A 4 1.14 -17.20 -17.50
CA ARG A 4 0.15 -18.05 -16.80
C ARG A 4 -1.26 -17.89 -17.37
N GLY A 5 -1.43 -17.19 -18.50
CA GLY A 5 -2.75 -16.95 -19.10
C GLY A 5 -3.57 -15.85 -18.43
N ILE A 6 -2.99 -15.07 -17.48
CA ILE A 6 -3.70 -13.98 -16.83
C ILE A 6 -3.64 -12.74 -17.73
N ALA A 7 -4.79 -12.31 -18.23
CA ALA A 7 -4.93 -11.02 -18.89
C ALA A 7 -5.04 -9.90 -17.88
N PHE A 8 -4.47 -8.74 -18.19
CA PHE A 8 -4.63 -7.55 -17.35
C PHE A 8 -4.70 -6.28 -18.20
N HIS A 9 -5.47 -5.32 -17.74
CA HIS A 9 -5.72 -4.04 -18.36
C HIS A 9 -5.47 -2.95 -17.31
N THR A 10 -4.38 -2.21 -17.48
CA THR A 10 -3.97 -1.13 -16.60
C THR A 10 -4.30 0.23 -17.21
N GLY A 11 -4.44 1.26 -16.38
CA GLY A 11 -4.71 2.63 -16.83
C GLY A 11 -6.14 2.84 -17.34
N VAL A 12 -7.06 1.92 -17.09
CA VAL A 12 -8.47 2.03 -17.45
C VAL A 12 -9.34 2.10 -16.20
N ARG A 13 -10.48 2.78 -16.31
CA ARG A 13 -11.44 2.90 -15.21
C ARG A 13 -12.59 1.95 -15.41
N PHE A 14 -13.08 1.44 -14.28
CA PHE A 14 -14.30 0.66 -14.20
C PHE A 14 -15.52 1.57 -14.47
N GLN A 15 -16.43 1.13 -15.33
CA GLN A 15 -17.68 1.83 -15.62
C GLN A 15 -18.86 1.19 -14.93
N GLY A 16 -19.00 -0.13 -15.02
CA GLY A 16 -20.13 -0.82 -14.43
C GLY A 16 -20.02 -2.34 -14.48
N VAL A 17 -20.94 -2.98 -13.78
CA VAL A 17 -21.10 -4.43 -13.77
C VAL A 17 -22.59 -4.78 -13.79
N THR A 18 -22.93 -5.81 -14.54
CA THR A 18 -24.22 -6.50 -14.48
C THR A 18 -23.99 -7.98 -14.23
N GLN A 19 -25.00 -8.65 -13.70
CA GLN A 19 -24.97 -10.09 -13.44
C GLN A 19 -26.28 -10.71 -13.89
N ASP A 20 -26.21 -11.88 -14.49
CA ASP A 20 -27.34 -12.71 -14.86
C ASP A 20 -27.02 -14.21 -14.68
N ASP A 21 -27.85 -15.09 -15.19
CA ASP A 21 -27.66 -16.55 -15.07
C ASP A 21 -26.42 -17.08 -15.83
N SER A 22 -25.85 -16.28 -16.74
CA SER A 22 -24.64 -16.62 -17.51
C SER A 22 -23.35 -16.19 -16.84
N GLY A 23 -23.41 -15.31 -15.81
CA GLY A 23 -22.24 -14.82 -15.09
C GLY A 23 -22.26 -13.32 -14.85
N VAL A 24 -21.07 -12.73 -14.77
CA VAL A 24 -20.87 -11.30 -14.55
C VAL A 24 -20.29 -10.64 -15.79
N HIS A 25 -20.81 -9.47 -16.14
CA HIS A 25 -20.44 -8.66 -17.31
C HIS A 25 -19.87 -7.33 -16.83
N VAL A 26 -18.56 -7.15 -16.98
CA VAL A 26 -17.83 -5.95 -16.54
C VAL A 26 -17.59 -5.04 -17.73
N THR A 27 -17.91 -3.76 -17.60
CA THR A 27 -17.66 -2.74 -18.62
C THR A 27 -16.67 -1.70 -18.10
N LEU A 28 -15.73 -1.30 -18.96
CA LEU A 28 -14.76 -0.25 -18.70
C LEU A 28 -15.11 1.04 -19.44
N GLU A 29 -14.62 2.19 -18.97
CA GLU A 29 -14.85 3.50 -19.59
C GLU A 29 -14.34 3.60 -21.03
N ASP A 30 -13.34 2.79 -21.42
CA ASP A 30 -12.82 2.72 -22.80
C ASP A 30 -13.71 1.89 -23.76
N GLY A 31 -14.87 1.41 -23.28
CA GLY A 31 -15.84 0.62 -24.03
C GLY A 31 -15.53 -0.87 -24.11
N LYS A 32 -14.44 -1.35 -23.50
CA LYS A 32 -14.19 -2.80 -23.40
C LYS A 32 -15.12 -3.44 -22.39
N SER A 33 -15.48 -4.68 -22.67
CA SER A 33 -16.28 -5.52 -21.75
C SER A 33 -15.60 -6.87 -21.54
N PHE A 34 -15.87 -7.47 -20.39
CA PHE A 34 -15.38 -8.79 -20.00
C PHE A 34 -16.50 -9.59 -19.36
N ASP A 35 -16.60 -10.83 -19.76
CA ASP A 35 -17.52 -11.80 -19.16
C ASP A 35 -16.72 -12.77 -18.31
N ALA A 36 -17.26 -13.12 -17.14
CA ALA A 36 -16.64 -14.05 -16.21
C ALA A 36 -17.68 -14.77 -15.36
N ASP A 37 -17.32 -15.92 -14.82
CA ASP A 37 -18.16 -16.65 -13.87
C ASP A 37 -18.24 -15.92 -12.51
N LEU A 38 -17.18 -15.19 -12.14
CA LEU A 38 -17.07 -14.52 -10.85
C LEU A 38 -16.28 -13.20 -10.98
N LEU A 39 -16.76 -12.16 -10.29
CA LEU A 39 -16.04 -10.91 -10.09
C LEU A 39 -15.51 -10.82 -8.66
N LEU A 40 -14.19 -10.69 -8.50
CA LEU A 40 -13.57 -10.32 -7.24
C LEU A 40 -13.28 -8.82 -7.22
N VAL A 41 -13.91 -8.09 -6.29
CA VAL A 41 -13.64 -6.66 -6.05
C VAL A 41 -12.54 -6.53 -5.00
N ALA A 42 -11.35 -6.10 -5.43
CA ALA A 42 -10.16 -5.97 -4.59
C ALA A 42 -9.48 -4.62 -4.82
N VAL A 43 -10.24 -3.52 -4.71
CA VAL A 43 -9.85 -2.14 -5.07
C VAL A 43 -9.19 -1.36 -3.93
N GLY A 44 -8.88 -2.02 -2.81
CA GLY A 44 -8.27 -1.42 -1.63
C GLY A 44 -9.21 -1.36 -0.42
N ARG A 45 -8.74 -0.70 0.62
CA ARG A 45 -9.48 -0.50 1.87
C ARG A 45 -9.51 0.98 2.22
N GLY A 46 -10.61 1.42 2.80
CA GLY A 46 -10.73 2.74 3.42
C GLY A 46 -10.58 2.67 4.94
N PRO A 47 -10.29 3.79 5.59
CA PRO A 47 -10.27 3.87 7.04
C PRO A 47 -11.71 3.71 7.58
N ARG A 48 -11.84 3.09 8.75
CA ARG A 48 -13.12 2.99 9.43
C ARG A 48 -13.15 3.95 10.61
N THR A 49 -13.60 5.17 10.39
CA THR A 49 -13.58 6.29 11.33
C THR A 49 -14.94 6.96 11.51
N ALA A 50 -15.91 6.68 10.62
CA ALA A 50 -17.23 7.28 10.67
C ALA A 50 -18.00 6.84 11.92
N ASP A 51 -18.74 7.78 12.52
CA ASP A 51 -19.64 7.58 13.66
C ASP A 51 -18.95 7.00 14.92
N LEU A 52 -17.65 7.33 15.11
CA LEU A 52 -16.86 6.90 16.27
C LEU A 52 -16.56 8.04 17.27
N GLY A 53 -17.14 9.22 17.07
CA GLY A 53 -17.00 10.35 17.97
C GLY A 53 -15.68 11.13 17.83
N TYR A 54 -14.93 10.90 16.76
CA TYR A 54 -13.65 11.60 16.57
C TYR A 54 -13.83 13.10 16.31
N GLU A 55 -14.77 13.47 15.45
CA GLU A 55 -15.05 14.87 15.09
C GLU A 55 -15.65 15.64 16.25
N GLU A 56 -16.48 15.00 17.09
CA GLU A 56 -17.04 15.57 18.32
C GLU A 56 -15.97 15.91 19.36
N GLN A 57 -14.82 15.21 19.31
CA GLN A 57 -13.65 15.53 20.12
C GLN A 57 -12.73 16.58 19.47
N GLY A 58 -13.09 17.09 18.29
CA GLY A 58 -12.30 18.08 17.56
C GLY A 58 -11.20 17.46 16.67
N VAL A 59 -11.15 16.13 16.52
CA VAL A 59 -10.20 15.47 15.63
C VAL A 59 -10.60 15.68 14.19
N THR A 60 -9.66 16.13 13.37
CA THR A 60 -9.88 16.40 11.94
C THR A 60 -9.76 15.13 11.11
N LEU A 61 -10.75 14.89 10.24
CA LEU A 61 -10.72 13.83 9.23
C LEU A 61 -10.54 14.44 7.83
N ASP A 62 -9.65 13.85 7.02
CA ASP A 62 -9.55 14.10 5.58
C ASP A 62 -9.86 12.81 4.82
N ARG A 63 -10.94 12.80 4.05
CA ARG A 63 -11.43 11.61 3.30
C ARG A 63 -11.54 10.36 4.16
N GLY A 64 -11.93 10.56 5.43
CA GLY A 64 -12.07 9.52 6.43
C GLY A 64 -10.78 9.17 7.19
N PHE A 65 -9.62 9.65 6.78
CA PHE A 65 -8.39 9.46 7.54
C PHE A 65 -8.23 10.52 8.62
N VAL A 66 -7.71 10.10 9.78
CA VAL A 66 -7.35 11.02 10.87
C VAL A 66 -6.12 11.83 10.45
N THR A 67 -6.24 13.15 10.48
CA THR A 67 -5.11 14.05 10.21
C THR A 67 -4.18 14.11 11.42
N THR A 68 -2.88 13.89 11.20
CA THR A 68 -1.84 14.00 12.23
C THR A 68 -0.66 14.80 11.73
N ASN A 69 0.16 15.29 12.67
CA ASN A 69 1.48 15.80 12.36
C ASN A 69 2.50 14.64 12.23
N ASP A 70 3.77 14.96 12.01
CA ASP A 70 4.89 14.01 11.91
C ASP A 70 5.18 13.23 13.20
N ARG A 71 4.62 13.70 14.33
CA ARG A 71 4.65 13.01 15.63
C ARG A 71 3.42 12.14 15.87
N LEU A 72 2.58 11.92 14.85
CA LEU A 72 1.32 11.17 14.92
C LEU A 72 0.29 11.75 15.90
N HIS A 73 0.46 13.01 16.30
CA HIS A 73 -0.45 13.74 17.17
C HIS A 73 -1.55 14.42 16.35
N THR A 74 -2.80 14.33 16.79
CA THR A 74 -3.98 14.87 16.08
C THR A 74 -4.14 16.40 16.16
N GLY A 75 -3.35 17.06 17.00
CA GLY A 75 -3.52 18.47 17.37
C GLY A 75 -4.54 18.71 18.48
N VAL A 76 -5.17 17.67 19.01
CA VAL A 76 -6.21 17.77 20.05
C VAL A 76 -5.75 17.06 21.32
N GLY A 77 -5.66 17.80 22.44
CA GLY A 77 -5.34 17.26 23.76
C GLY A 77 -4.12 16.32 23.73
N ASN A 78 -4.29 15.12 24.24
CA ASN A 78 -3.30 14.05 24.24
C ASN A 78 -3.73 12.91 23.30
N ILE A 79 -4.35 13.23 22.16
CA ILE A 79 -4.86 12.24 21.21
C ILE A 79 -3.85 12.04 20.08
N TYR A 80 -3.44 10.80 19.91
CA TYR A 80 -2.59 10.31 18.82
C TYR A 80 -3.38 9.35 17.94
N ALA A 81 -3.00 9.21 16.67
CA ALA A 81 -3.60 8.23 15.78
C ALA A 81 -2.52 7.45 15.03
N VAL A 82 -2.72 6.14 14.89
CA VAL A 82 -1.75 5.21 14.29
C VAL A 82 -2.47 4.14 13.44
N GLY A 83 -1.73 3.48 12.56
CA GLY A 83 -2.22 2.36 11.77
C GLY A 83 -3.07 2.79 10.58
N ASP A 84 -4.05 1.97 10.24
CA ASP A 84 -4.83 2.09 9.01
C ASP A 84 -5.78 3.30 8.97
N ILE A 85 -5.98 3.98 10.09
CA ILE A 85 -6.80 5.20 10.17
C ILE A 85 -6.04 6.48 9.88
N VAL A 86 -4.70 6.43 9.75
CA VAL A 86 -3.89 7.58 9.30
C VAL A 86 -3.46 7.39 7.85
N PRO A 87 -3.25 8.48 7.08
CA PRO A 87 -2.82 8.39 5.68
C PRO A 87 -1.53 7.58 5.51
N GLY A 88 -1.40 6.86 4.40
CA GLY A 88 -0.22 6.10 4.03
C GLY A 88 -0.50 4.63 3.79
N LEU A 89 0.54 3.79 3.87
CA LEU A 89 0.43 2.35 3.61
C LEU A 89 -0.33 1.65 4.74
N GLN A 90 -1.42 0.98 4.40
CA GLN A 90 -2.22 0.18 5.34
C GLN A 90 -1.57 -1.20 5.54
N LEU A 91 -0.51 -1.24 6.37
CA LEU A 91 0.32 -2.41 6.64
C LEU A 91 0.51 -2.59 8.15
N ALA A 92 0.31 -3.80 8.64
CA ALA A 92 0.36 -4.12 10.07
C ALA A 92 1.69 -3.70 10.72
N HIS A 93 2.83 -3.98 10.07
CA HIS A 93 4.15 -3.63 10.59
C HIS A 93 4.40 -2.11 10.63
N ARG A 94 3.79 -1.33 9.73
CA ARG A 94 3.77 0.14 9.83
C ARG A 94 3.02 0.57 11.09
N GLY A 95 1.83 0.01 11.33
CA GLY A 95 1.06 0.28 12.54
C GLY A 95 1.81 -0.09 13.83
N PHE A 96 2.55 -1.19 13.84
CA PHE A 96 3.40 -1.56 14.98
C PHE A 96 4.50 -0.53 15.22
N ALA A 97 5.21 -0.11 14.17
CA ALA A 97 6.25 0.91 14.28
C ALA A 97 5.68 2.24 14.80
N GLN A 98 4.52 2.65 14.29
CA GLN A 98 3.81 3.85 14.74
C GLN A 98 3.38 3.74 16.21
N GLY A 99 2.90 2.58 16.65
CA GLY A 99 2.51 2.36 18.05
C GLY A 99 3.70 2.46 19.00
N ILE A 100 4.84 1.87 18.65
CA ILE A 100 6.09 1.98 19.42
C ILE A 100 6.53 3.44 19.48
N PHE A 101 6.57 4.11 18.32
CA PHE A 101 6.94 5.52 18.21
C PHE A 101 6.09 6.41 19.12
N VAL A 102 4.76 6.25 19.12
CA VAL A 102 3.86 7.04 19.97
C VAL A 102 4.09 6.74 21.45
N ALA A 103 4.32 5.49 21.83
CA ALA A 103 4.62 5.13 23.21
C ALA A 103 5.91 5.80 23.71
N GLU A 104 6.96 5.81 22.89
CA GLU A 104 8.23 6.48 23.17
C GLU A 104 8.08 8.01 23.22
N GLU A 105 7.27 8.58 22.32
CA GLU A 105 6.93 10.01 22.31
C GLU A 105 6.24 10.44 23.62
N ILE A 106 5.22 9.69 24.03
CA ILE A 106 4.50 9.94 25.30
C ILE A 106 5.45 9.81 26.50
N ALA A 107 6.40 8.87 26.43
CA ALA A 107 7.42 8.70 27.48
C ALA A 107 8.52 9.79 27.48
N GLY A 108 8.49 10.73 26.51
CA GLY A 108 9.47 11.81 26.39
C GLY A 108 10.83 11.39 25.85
N LEU A 109 10.92 10.24 25.19
CA LEU A 109 12.16 9.69 24.63
C LEU A 109 12.57 10.36 23.29
N ASN A 110 11.69 11.19 22.73
CA ASN A 110 11.90 11.91 21.48
C ASN A 110 12.44 11.02 20.33
N PRO A 111 11.69 9.96 19.94
CA PRO A 111 12.11 9.08 18.86
C PRO A 111 12.20 9.82 17.52
N ALA A 112 13.03 9.30 16.59
CA ALA A 112 13.08 9.83 15.23
C ALA A 112 11.76 9.56 14.51
N PRO A 113 11.21 10.51 13.72
CA PRO A 113 10.00 10.29 12.92
C PRO A 113 10.14 9.08 11.99
N ILE A 114 9.03 8.41 11.74
CA ILE A 114 8.99 7.24 10.85
C ILE A 114 9.15 7.72 9.41
N VAL A 115 10.12 7.14 8.71
CA VAL A 115 10.36 7.39 7.29
C VAL A 115 9.48 6.45 6.47
N GLU A 116 8.43 6.97 5.87
CA GLU A 116 7.43 6.18 5.11
C GLU A 116 8.05 5.40 3.93
N SER A 117 9.06 5.96 3.24
CA SER A 117 9.77 5.25 2.17
C SER A 117 10.55 4.03 2.67
N GLY A 118 10.89 3.98 3.96
CA GLY A 118 11.55 2.84 4.60
C GLY A 118 10.59 1.69 4.97
N ILE A 119 9.28 1.81 4.74
CA ILE A 119 8.31 0.75 5.05
C ILE A 119 8.31 -0.30 3.93
N PRO A 120 8.73 -1.55 4.19
CA PRO A 120 8.72 -2.59 3.17
C PRO A 120 7.29 -3.01 2.80
N ARG A 121 7.11 -3.36 1.53
CA ARG A 121 5.85 -3.86 0.97
C ARG A 121 6.08 -5.23 0.36
N VAL A 122 5.18 -6.16 0.61
CA VAL A 122 5.24 -7.51 0.03
C VAL A 122 3.87 -7.88 -0.50
N THR A 123 3.84 -8.35 -1.75
CA THR A 123 2.69 -9.03 -2.33
C THR A 123 3.01 -10.52 -2.36
N TYR A 124 2.34 -11.30 -1.54
CA TYR A 124 2.51 -12.74 -1.38
C TYR A 124 1.83 -13.52 -2.51
N SER A 125 2.14 -13.15 -3.74
CA SER A 125 1.72 -13.84 -4.95
C SER A 125 2.75 -14.89 -5.37
N GLU A 126 2.50 -15.59 -6.46
CA GLU A 126 3.49 -16.48 -7.09
C GLU A 126 3.78 -15.97 -8.52
N PRO A 127 4.95 -15.39 -8.81
CA PRO A 127 6.05 -15.09 -7.87
C PRO A 127 5.71 -13.98 -6.86
N GLU A 128 6.37 -13.99 -5.72
CA GLU A 128 6.29 -12.91 -4.72
C GLU A 128 6.92 -11.62 -5.28
N VAL A 129 6.36 -10.47 -4.87
CA VAL A 129 6.91 -9.16 -5.19
C VAL A 129 7.13 -8.37 -3.91
N ALA A 130 8.37 -8.00 -3.64
CA ALA A 130 8.73 -7.20 -2.47
C ALA A 130 9.43 -5.91 -2.90
N SER A 131 9.21 -4.84 -2.15
CA SER A 131 9.89 -3.57 -2.39
C SER A 131 10.03 -2.76 -1.10
N VAL A 132 11.07 -1.94 -1.04
CA VAL A 132 11.29 -0.92 -0.01
C VAL A 132 12.06 0.23 -0.66
N GLY A 133 11.82 1.45 -0.22
CA GLY A 133 12.47 2.62 -0.81
C GLY A 133 11.77 3.11 -2.09
N LEU A 134 12.51 3.87 -2.87
CA LEU A 134 12.05 4.44 -4.13
C LEU A 134 12.15 3.41 -5.27
N THR A 135 11.27 3.53 -6.24
CA THR A 135 11.47 2.90 -7.54
C THR A 135 12.50 3.69 -8.33
N GLN A 136 13.09 3.09 -9.38
CA GLN A 136 14.00 3.82 -10.28
C GLN A 136 13.34 5.11 -10.80
N ALA A 137 12.11 5.03 -11.28
CA ALA A 137 11.39 6.20 -11.79
C ALA A 137 11.19 7.28 -10.70
N GLY A 138 10.84 6.89 -9.48
CA GLY A 138 10.72 7.83 -8.37
C GLY A 138 12.06 8.45 -7.97
N ALA A 139 13.14 7.69 -7.99
CA ALA A 139 14.49 8.21 -7.72
C ALA A 139 14.96 9.17 -8.83
N GLU A 140 14.71 8.83 -10.10
CA GLU A 140 15.03 9.71 -11.23
C GLU A 140 14.24 11.03 -11.19
N GLU A 141 12.98 10.98 -10.74
CA GLU A 141 12.14 12.19 -10.58
C GLU A 141 12.65 13.08 -9.43
N GLU A 142 13.07 12.47 -8.32
CA GLU A 142 13.51 13.20 -7.12
C GLU A 142 14.95 13.75 -7.26
N PHE A 143 15.87 12.97 -7.82
CA PHE A 143 17.31 13.30 -7.83
C PHE A 143 17.87 13.66 -9.20
N GLY A 144 17.11 13.49 -10.28
CA GLY A 144 17.58 13.59 -11.65
C GLY A 144 18.18 12.29 -12.16
N LYS A 145 17.88 11.96 -13.43
CA LYS A 145 18.28 10.70 -14.05
C LYS A 145 19.79 10.47 -14.06
N GLU A 146 20.57 11.54 -14.21
CA GLU A 146 22.04 11.53 -14.23
C GLU A 146 22.67 11.20 -12.86
N ASN A 147 21.88 11.27 -11.79
CA ASN A 147 22.34 11.00 -10.43
C ASN A 147 21.84 9.64 -9.91
N VAL A 148 21.15 8.86 -10.75
CA VAL A 148 20.61 7.56 -10.38
C VAL A 148 21.33 6.46 -11.15
N GLU A 149 21.89 5.51 -10.42
CA GLU A 149 22.45 4.28 -10.96
C GLU A 149 21.64 3.09 -10.49
N THR A 150 21.40 2.12 -11.37
CA THR A 150 20.65 0.90 -11.06
C THR A 150 21.53 -0.33 -11.22
N LEU A 151 21.32 -1.32 -10.36
CA LEU A 151 21.97 -2.60 -10.42
C LEU A 151 20.93 -3.71 -10.23
N ASP A 152 20.94 -4.66 -11.18
CA ASP A 152 20.12 -5.87 -11.04
C ASP A 152 20.94 -7.01 -10.44
N TYR A 153 20.38 -7.67 -9.43
CA TYR A 153 21.01 -8.83 -8.81
C TYR A 153 20.15 -10.08 -9.01
N ASN A 154 20.74 -11.10 -9.61
CA ASN A 154 20.07 -12.38 -9.85
C ASN A 154 20.05 -13.24 -8.59
N LEU A 155 18.87 -13.57 -8.09
CA LEU A 155 18.66 -14.36 -6.90
C LEU A 155 18.90 -15.88 -7.08
N ALA A 156 19.15 -16.39 -8.29
CA ALA A 156 19.40 -17.81 -8.50
C ALA A 156 20.59 -18.36 -7.69
N GLY A 157 21.55 -17.47 -7.35
CA GLY A 157 22.68 -17.78 -6.48
C GLY A 157 22.36 -17.78 -4.98
N ASN A 158 21.23 -17.23 -4.57
CA ASN A 158 20.81 -17.12 -3.18
C ASN A 158 20.48 -18.50 -2.59
N GLY A 159 20.87 -18.74 -1.32
CA GLY A 159 20.64 -20.03 -0.64
C GLY A 159 19.18 -20.45 -0.58
N LYS A 160 18.26 -19.50 -0.29
CA LYS A 160 16.82 -19.76 -0.26
C LYS A 160 16.28 -20.17 -1.64
N SER A 161 16.71 -19.46 -2.71
CA SER A 161 16.33 -19.79 -4.09
C SER A 161 16.79 -21.19 -4.50
N LYS A 162 18.00 -21.58 -4.09
CA LYS A 162 18.52 -22.94 -4.32
C LYS A 162 17.70 -24.02 -3.61
N ILE A 163 17.32 -23.78 -2.35
CA ILE A 163 16.48 -24.70 -1.57
C ILE A 163 15.11 -24.84 -2.24
N LEU A 164 14.48 -23.74 -2.62
CA LEU A 164 13.15 -23.71 -3.22
C LEU A 164 13.16 -24.05 -4.73
N LYS A 165 14.34 -24.13 -5.36
CA LYS A 165 14.52 -24.31 -6.81
C LYS A 165 13.81 -23.23 -7.61
N THR A 166 13.86 -22.01 -7.13
CA THR A 166 13.28 -20.81 -7.73
C THR A 166 14.37 -19.89 -8.27
N ALA A 167 13.97 -18.94 -9.11
CA ALA A 167 14.81 -17.84 -9.57
C ALA A 167 14.05 -16.53 -9.36
N GLY A 168 14.78 -15.43 -9.20
CA GLY A 168 14.24 -14.10 -9.07
C GLY A 168 15.34 -13.07 -9.25
N GLU A 169 14.96 -11.80 -9.28
CA GLU A 169 15.87 -10.65 -9.43
C GLU A 169 15.51 -9.59 -8.38
N ILE A 170 16.51 -8.85 -7.94
CA ILE A 170 16.38 -7.64 -7.14
C ILE A 170 17.04 -6.50 -7.92
#